data_52adee815d09dd5f3fe4b50ee7627dcc
#
_entry.id   52adee815d09dd5f3fe4b50ee7627dcc
#
_cell.length_a   1.000
_cell.length_b   1.000
_cell.length_c   1.000
_cell.angle_alpha   90.00
_cell.angle_beta   90.00
_cell.angle_gamma   90.00
#
_symmetry.space_group_name_H-M   'P 1'
#
loop_
_entity.id
_entity.type
_entity.pdbx_description
1 polymer ?
#
loop_
_entity_poly.entity_id
_entity_poly.type
_entity_poly.pdbx_seq_one_letter_code
_entity_poly.pdbx_strand_id
1 'polypeptide(L)'
;MVEKEDDDHYINSVDQPHQFAKTLIFAINKTIPMKILHTADLHIGQILYQNYERCDEHLHFFEQLTRWCKEEQPDVLLVSGDVFDIQQPSTATKKLFNEQFVKLQKEMPDMHIVITAGNHDSASRLQADRDVWTFSNTHLVGVAPSLILNDGWEDDYIIELPSGFIVAMPYMLGDRSQQLQSLLDRVAQRNTDGRPVVMMGHLAVTGSDITGHDFEIGTLKTQSLASLGTGYDYLALGHIHKPQTLGHPEDSMNMEAIAYPAPVARYSGSALHVSCDETYPHTVSVVDIDHHGGQVTVRQLRIDELRHFYTLPEDPNAAFADEEEALEGVKSFCQTVGSGYIRLKVQYSADLSANFAQKVYDILESRGNEVRYNPKTLWIGEPEKSQDEIKQTFELAELQQMNDPIEFIEKTKVQYPRLDFHFLNDVIKEIEAEVERIKEKEAAKQAKKTSDSTTDDTTNPEQE
;
A
#
# COMPACT_ATOMS: atom_id res chain seq x y z
N MET A 1 -4.17 41.77 -86.00
CA MET A 1 -5.09 40.88 -85.33
C MET A 1 -4.25 39.81 -84.64
N VAL A 2 -3.88 40.03 -83.46
CA VAL A 2 -3.44 38.99 -82.51
C VAL A 2 -3.75 39.51 -81.13
N GLU A 3 -4.57 38.78 -80.38
CA GLU A 3 -5.03 39.07 -79.07
C GLU A 3 -3.91 38.83 -78.05
N LYS A 4 -3.85 39.71 -77.04
CA LYS A 4 -3.08 39.51 -75.81
C LYS A 4 -3.99 38.80 -74.81
N GLU A 5 -3.56 37.66 -74.25
CA GLU A 5 -4.01 37.13 -73.05
C GLU A 5 -3.14 37.56 -71.86
N ASP A 6 -3.75 38.21 -70.87
CA ASP A 6 -3.09 38.61 -69.66
C ASP A 6 -3.26 37.41 -68.61
N ASP A 7 -2.15 36.83 -68.19
CA ASP A 7 -2.09 35.89 -67.11
C ASP A 7 -1.63 36.59 -65.82
N ASP A 8 -2.58 36.98 -64.99
CA ASP A 8 -2.38 37.41 -63.62
C ASP A 8 -2.41 36.20 -62.65
N HIS A 9 -1.24 35.63 -62.42
CA HIS A 9 -1.05 34.72 -61.29
C HIS A 9 -0.52 35.49 -60.06
N TYR A 10 -1.44 35.94 -59.20
CA TYR A 10 -1.14 36.42 -57.84
C TYR A 10 -0.77 35.24 -56.96
N ILE A 11 0.49 35.08 -56.63
CA ILE A 11 0.98 34.11 -55.68
C ILE A 11 0.77 34.68 -54.27
N ASN A 12 -0.23 34.16 -53.54
CA ASN A 12 -0.40 34.38 -52.11
C ASN A 12 0.67 33.61 -51.33
N SER A 13 1.82 34.24 -51.02
CA SER A 13 2.88 33.68 -50.20
C SER A 13 3.12 34.49 -48.91
N VAL A 14 2.13 34.48 -48.01
CA VAL A 14 2.28 35.21 -46.72
C VAL A 14 2.03 34.33 -45.49
N ASP A 15 1.66 33.05 -45.64
CA ASP A 15 1.35 32.22 -44.46
C ASP A 15 2.41 31.17 -44.05
N GLN A 16 3.57 31.12 -44.71
CA GLN A 16 4.60 30.13 -44.39
C GLN A 16 5.45 30.41 -43.13
N PRO A 17 5.76 31.65 -42.71
CA PRO A 17 6.57 31.87 -41.51
C PRO A 17 5.87 31.47 -40.20
N HIS A 18 4.55 31.64 -40.12
CA HIS A 18 3.79 31.27 -38.91
C HIS A 18 3.60 29.77 -38.70
N GLN A 19 3.52 29.00 -39.77
CA GLN A 19 3.40 27.55 -39.71
C GLN A 19 4.75 26.91 -39.42
N PHE A 20 5.85 27.43 -40.01
CA PHE A 20 7.20 27.01 -39.65
C PHE A 20 7.58 27.38 -38.21
N ALA A 21 7.20 28.55 -37.71
CA ALA A 21 7.42 28.95 -36.33
C ALA A 21 6.62 28.08 -35.36
N LYS A 22 5.37 27.74 -35.66
CA LYS A 22 4.58 26.79 -34.85
C LYS A 22 5.18 25.39 -34.87
N THR A 23 5.65 24.89 -36.02
CA THR A 23 6.31 23.59 -36.16
C THR A 23 7.68 23.59 -35.45
N LEU A 24 8.42 24.70 -35.47
CA LEU A 24 9.70 24.83 -34.77
C LEU A 24 9.49 24.95 -33.25
N ILE A 25 8.45 25.67 -32.80
CA ILE A 25 8.05 25.75 -31.38
C ILE A 25 7.57 24.38 -30.88
N PHE A 26 6.86 23.60 -31.71
CA PHE A 26 6.48 22.22 -31.39
C PHE A 26 7.67 21.26 -31.35
N ALA A 27 8.72 21.52 -32.18
CA ALA A 27 9.94 20.73 -32.18
C ALA A 27 10.94 21.11 -31.06
N ILE A 28 10.78 22.29 -30.44
CA ILE A 28 11.62 22.77 -29.33
C ILE A 28 11.01 22.35 -27.99
N ASN A 29 9.69 22.18 -27.90
CA ASN A 29 9.00 21.60 -26.76
C ASN A 29 8.93 20.06 -26.88
N LYS A 30 10.07 19.41 -27.02
CA LYS A 30 10.13 17.95 -26.83
C LYS A 30 10.01 17.69 -25.34
N THR A 31 8.78 17.43 -24.88
CA THR A 31 8.55 16.95 -23.53
C THR A 31 9.43 15.73 -23.29
N ILE A 32 10.18 15.77 -22.20
CA ILE A 32 11.02 14.64 -21.80
C ILE A 32 10.06 13.60 -21.21
N PRO A 33 9.95 12.39 -21.77
CA PRO A 33 9.14 11.35 -21.19
C PRO A 33 9.69 10.99 -19.81
N MET A 34 8.84 10.55 -18.91
CA MET A 34 9.21 10.11 -17.57
C MET A 34 9.09 8.60 -17.46
N LYS A 35 10.18 7.95 -17.07
CA LYS A 35 10.19 6.53 -16.76
C LYS A 35 10.27 6.31 -15.25
N ILE A 36 9.38 5.48 -14.73
CA ILE A 36 9.19 5.23 -13.30
C ILE A 36 9.33 3.74 -13.01
N LEU A 37 10.03 3.41 -11.94
CA LEU A 37 9.87 2.13 -11.26
C LEU A 37 9.00 2.37 -10.03
N HIS A 38 7.90 1.61 -9.89
CA HIS A 38 6.97 1.76 -8.77
C HIS A 38 6.83 0.45 -7.99
N THR A 39 7.14 0.51 -6.70
CA THR A 39 6.93 -0.55 -5.69
C THR A 39 6.30 0.04 -4.44
N ALA A 40 5.77 -0.81 -3.56
CA ALA A 40 5.16 -0.43 -2.30
C ALA A 40 5.24 -1.60 -1.31
N ASP A 41 4.79 -1.37 -0.08
CA ASP A 41 4.51 -2.42 0.89
C ASP A 41 5.70 -3.39 1.06
N LEU A 42 6.89 -2.82 1.36
CA LEU A 42 8.12 -3.58 1.50
C LEU A 42 8.14 -4.41 2.78
N HIS A 43 7.48 -3.94 3.84
CA HIS A 43 7.43 -4.58 5.16
C HIS A 43 8.78 -5.08 5.65
N ILE A 44 9.84 -4.26 5.51
CA ILE A 44 11.19 -4.62 5.92
C ILE A 44 11.21 -4.91 7.42
N GLY A 45 11.72 -6.08 7.78
CA GLY A 45 11.77 -6.55 9.15
C GLY A 45 10.56 -7.36 9.58
N GLN A 46 9.69 -7.74 8.65
CA GLN A 46 8.58 -8.65 8.93
C GLN A 46 9.09 -9.98 9.49
N ILE A 47 8.40 -10.45 10.53
CA ILE A 47 8.60 -11.76 11.13
C ILE A 47 7.33 -12.58 10.91
N LEU A 48 7.39 -13.53 9.98
CA LEU A 48 6.24 -14.39 9.70
C LEU A 48 6.03 -15.40 10.83
N TYR A 49 4.77 -15.58 11.21
CA TYR A 49 4.31 -16.57 12.18
C TYR A 49 5.08 -16.51 13.51
N GLN A 50 5.54 -15.30 13.90
CA GLN A 50 6.29 -15.00 15.12
C GLN A 50 7.67 -15.69 15.22
N ASN A 51 8.10 -16.45 14.21
CA ASN A 51 9.30 -17.27 14.27
C ASN A 51 10.31 -17.02 13.13
N TYR A 52 9.86 -16.50 11.99
CA TYR A 52 10.67 -16.49 10.78
C TYR A 52 11.01 -15.09 10.33
N GLU A 53 12.24 -14.65 10.60
CA GLU A 53 12.79 -13.44 10.01
C GLU A 53 12.98 -13.62 8.50
N ARG A 54 12.77 -12.54 7.74
CA ARG A 54 12.75 -12.54 6.27
C ARG A 54 13.88 -11.71 5.66
N CYS A 55 14.96 -11.49 6.39
CA CYS A 55 16.07 -10.65 5.97
C CYS A 55 16.68 -11.12 4.63
N ASP A 56 16.85 -12.41 4.43
CA ASP A 56 17.34 -13.01 3.19
C ASP A 56 16.39 -12.83 2.00
N GLU A 57 15.08 -12.90 2.25
CA GLU A 57 14.06 -12.65 1.22
C GLU A 57 14.04 -11.18 0.79
N HIS A 58 14.15 -10.24 1.75
CA HIS A 58 14.30 -8.82 1.42
C HIS A 58 15.59 -8.54 0.64
N LEU A 59 16.71 -9.15 1.02
CA LEU A 59 17.97 -9.01 0.27
C LEU A 59 17.81 -9.51 -1.16
N HIS A 60 17.17 -10.66 -1.37
CA HIS A 60 16.90 -11.21 -2.69
C HIS A 60 16.01 -10.28 -3.53
N PHE A 61 14.98 -9.68 -2.91
CA PHE A 61 14.16 -8.66 -3.57
C PHE A 61 14.99 -7.43 -3.97
N PHE A 62 15.83 -6.88 -3.08
CA PHE A 62 16.66 -5.72 -3.39
C PHE A 62 17.70 -5.98 -4.48
N GLU A 63 18.20 -7.21 -4.58
CA GLU A 63 19.08 -7.61 -5.70
C GLU A 63 18.33 -7.53 -7.04
N GLN A 64 17.10 -8.02 -7.09
CA GLN A 64 16.25 -7.91 -8.27
C GLN A 64 15.89 -6.46 -8.58
N LEU A 65 15.48 -5.68 -7.59
CA LEU A 65 15.16 -4.27 -7.74
C LEU A 65 16.36 -3.48 -8.32
N THR A 66 17.55 -3.73 -7.78
CA THR A 66 18.78 -3.09 -8.27
C THR A 66 19.09 -3.47 -9.72
N ARG A 67 18.89 -4.74 -10.09
CA ARG A 67 19.05 -5.21 -11.48
C ARG A 67 18.07 -4.50 -12.39
N TRP A 68 16.79 -4.44 -12.03
CA TRP A 68 15.77 -3.76 -12.83
C TRP A 68 16.01 -2.26 -12.97
N CYS A 69 16.47 -1.57 -11.93
CA CYS A 69 16.88 -0.17 -12.06
C CYS A 69 17.99 0.02 -13.10
N LYS A 70 18.94 -0.92 -13.16
CA LYS A 70 20.01 -0.87 -14.18
C LYS A 70 19.54 -1.21 -15.59
N GLU A 71 18.61 -2.13 -15.72
CA GLU A 71 18.07 -2.55 -17.02
C GLU A 71 17.11 -1.50 -17.59
N GLU A 72 16.22 -0.97 -16.75
CA GLU A 72 15.19 -0.02 -17.15
C GLU A 72 15.65 1.42 -17.20
N GLN A 73 16.69 1.80 -16.46
CA GLN A 73 17.19 3.17 -16.34
C GLN A 73 16.07 4.19 -16.04
N PRO A 74 15.28 4.00 -14.94
CA PRO A 74 14.20 4.92 -14.61
C PRO A 74 14.72 6.26 -14.14
N ASP A 75 13.97 7.33 -14.39
CA ASP A 75 14.21 8.66 -13.80
C ASP A 75 13.99 8.65 -12.30
N VAL A 76 13.02 7.83 -11.84
CA VAL A 76 12.64 7.76 -10.45
C VAL A 76 12.17 6.36 -10.02
N LEU A 77 12.57 5.96 -8.82
CA LEU A 77 11.99 4.85 -8.08
C LEU A 77 11.00 5.40 -7.05
N LEU A 78 9.75 4.94 -7.10
CA LEU A 78 8.71 5.26 -6.12
C LEU A 78 8.50 4.08 -5.17
N VAL A 79 8.46 4.37 -3.85
CA VAL A 79 8.09 3.44 -2.80
C VAL A 79 6.88 3.99 -2.07
N SER A 80 5.69 3.48 -2.39
CA SER A 80 4.41 4.05 -1.95
C SER A 80 3.94 3.49 -0.61
N GLY A 81 4.68 3.75 0.47
CA GLY A 81 4.33 3.42 1.85
C GLY A 81 4.65 2.00 2.30
N ASP A 82 4.43 1.75 3.59
CA ASP A 82 4.72 0.52 4.33
C ASP A 82 6.13 -0.02 4.06
N VAL A 83 7.10 0.88 4.30
CA VAL A 83 8.54 0.58 4.18
C VAL A 83 8.96 -0.43 5.23
N PHE A 84 8.51 -0.23 6.47
CA PHE A 84 8.77 -1.11 7.59
C PHE A 84 7.50 -1.85 8.01
N ASP A 85 7.66 -3.06 8.54
CA ASP A 85 6.54 -3.87 9.01
C ASP A 85 5.89 -3.31 10.29
N ILE A 86 6.66 -2.62 11.11
CA ILE A 86 6.21 -2.04 12.37
C ILE A 86 6.75 -0.63 12.59
N GLN A 87 6.01 0.20 13.34
CA GLN A 87 6.37 1.59 13.64
C GLN A 87 7.71 1.77 14.38
N GLN A 88 8.22 0.73 15.03
CA GLN A 88 9.50 0.75 15.73
C GLN A 88 10.44 -0.35 15.20
N PRO A 89 10.97 -0.19 13.98
CA PRO A 89 11.86 -1.17 13.40
C PRO A 89 13.14 -1.33 14.25
N SER A 90 13.65 -2.55 14.29
CA SER A 90 14.91 -2.85 14.99
C SER A 90 16.09 -2.11 14.34
N THR A 91 17.20 -1.98 15.08
CA THR A 91 18.42 -1.42 14.51
C THR A 91 18.93 -2.22 13.32
N ALA A 92 18.77 -3.55 13.33
CA ALA A 92 19.14 -4.42 12.21
C ALA A 92 18.26 -4.14 10.98
N THR A 93 16.96 -3.96 11.18
CA THR A 93 15.99 -3.61 10.12
C THR A 93 16.33 -2.24 9.50
N LYS A 94 16.60 -1.23 10.31
CA LYS A 94 17.03 0.09 9.83
C LYS A 94 18.36 0.03 9.07
N LYS A 95 19.31 -0.78 9.56
CA LYS A 95 20.58 -0.99 8.89
C LYS A 95 20.36 -1.61 7.50
N LEU A 96 19.54 -2.63 7.39
CA LEU A 96 19.21 -3.25 6.11
C LEU A 96 18.62 -2.22 5.11
N PHE A 97 17.62 -1.45 5.53
CA PHE A 97 17.06 -0.36 4.73
C PHE A 97 18.14 0.60 4.22
N ASN A 98 18.94 1.14 5.14
CA ASN A 98 19.98 2.10 4.80
C ASN A 98 21.03 1.52 3.84
N GLU A 99 21.50 0.30 4.08
CA GLU A 99 22.51 -0.36 3.23
C GLU A 99 22.00 -0.59 1.82
N GLN A 100 20.74 -1.04 1.67
CA GLN A 100 20.19 -1.34 0.34
C GLN A 100 19.91 -0.06 -0.47
N PHE A 101 19.30 0.96 0.13
CA PHE A 101 19.02 2.20 -0.59
C PHE A 101 20.31 3.00 -0.88
N VAL A 102 21.29 3.02 0.02
CA VAL A 102 22.61 3.60 -0.25
C VAL A 102 23.34 2.86 -1.37
N LYS A 103 23.28 1.51 -1.39
CA LYS A 103 23.84 0.71 -2.47
C LYS A 103 23.19 1.05 -3.80
N LEU A 104 21.85 1.08 -3.83
CA LEU A 104 21.07 1.40 -5.03
C LEU A 104 21.43 2.79 -5.55
N GLN A 105 21.48 3.81 -4.68
CA GLN A 105 21.83 5.17 -5.06
C GLN A 105 23.27 5.31 -5.58
N LYS A 106 24.22 4.53 -5.03
CA LYS A 106 25.60 4.50 -5.57
C LYS A 106 25.67 3.90 -6.97
N GLU A 107 24.84 2.92 -7.25
CA GLU A 107 24.79 2.26 -8.57
C GLU A 107 24.00 3.05 -9.60
N MET A 108 23.06 3.90 -9.14
CA MET A 108 22.17 4.74 -9.96
C MET A 108 22.20 6.19 -9.44
N PRO A 109 23.32 6.93 -9.57
CA PRO A 109 23.48 8.22 -8.91
C PRO A 109 22.56 9.33 -9.43
N ASP A 110 22.13 9.23 -10.68
CA ASP A 110 21.22 10.22 -11.31
C ASP A 110 19.74 9.90 -11.11
N MET A 111 19.40 8.67 -10.66
CA MET A 111 18.02 8.27 -10.39
C MET A 111 17.55 8.90 -9.09
N HIS A 112 16.35 9.48 -9.11
CA HIS A 112 15.69 9.90 -7.88
C HIS A 112 14.98 8.73 -7.19
N ILE A 113 14.92 8.76 -5.87
CA ILE A 113 14.15 7.80 -5.08
C ILE A 113 13.17 8.60 -4.22
N VAL A 114 11.88 8.30 -4.32
CA VAL A 114 10.86 8.94 -3.48
C VAL A 114 10.16 7.87 -2.64
N ILE A 115 10.20 8.05 -1.32
CA ILE A 115 9.68 7.12 -0.35
C ILE A 115 8.65 7.84 0.52
N THR A 116 7.43 7.34 0.57
CA THR A 116 6.39 7.85 1.47
C THR A 116 6.17 6.89 2.64
N ALA A 117 5.61 7.38 3.75
CA ALA A 117 5.20 6.52 4.85
C ALA A 117 3.84 5.88 4.56
N GLY A 118 3.67 4.61 4.94
CA GLY A 118 2.41 3.92 5.02
C GLY A 118 1.83 3.90 6.44
N ASN A 119 0.81 3.06 6.68
CA ASN A 119 0.18 2.96 8.01
C ASN A 119 0.99 2.12 9.01
N HIS A 120 1.86 1.23 8.53
CA HIS A 120 2.80 0.48 9.37
C HIS A 120 4.01 1.32 9.78
N ASP A 121 4.34 2.37 9.03
CA ASP A 121 5.47 3.23 9.32
C ASP A 121 5.21 4.22 10.46
N SER A 122 6.27 4.57 11.18
CA SER A 122 6.24 5.76 12.02
C SER A 122 6.57 6.99 11.18
N ALA A 123 5.54 7.75 10.83
CA ALA A 123 5.63 8.96 10.01
C ALA A 123 6.75 9.90 10.44
N SER A 124 6.82 10.23 11.74
CA SER A 124 7.82 11.15 12.30
C SER A 124 9.24 10.60 12.28
N ARG A 125 9.41 9.27 12.44
CA ARG A 125 10.74 8.64 12.39
C ARG A 125 11.29 8.56 10.97
N LEU A 126 10.42 8.30 9.98
CA LEU A 126 10.80 8.34 8.58
C LEU A 126 11.16 9.78 8.17
N GLN A 127 10.35 10.75 8.58
CA GLN A 127 10.59 12.17 8.31
C GLN A 127 11.89 12.69 8.94
N ALA A 128 12.29 12.17 10.10
CA ALA A 128 13.50 12.64 10.80
C ALA A 128 14.79 12.42 10.00
N ASP A 129 14.82 11.43 9.13
CA ASP A 129 15.98 11.12 8.32
C ASP A 129 15.99 11.89 6.97
N ARG A 130 14.96 12.69 6.66
CA ARG A 130 14.76 13.41 5.38
C ARG A 130 15.98 14.20 4.94
N ASP A 131 16.49 15.07 5.80
CA ASP A 131 17.56 16.01 5.44
C ASP A 131 18.87 15.29 5.10
N VAL A 132 19.12 14.13 5.74
CA VAL A 132 20.30 13.32 5.45
C VAL A 132 20.20 12.67 4.08
N TRP A 133 19.03 12.19 3.69
CA TRP A 133 18.81 11.50 2.43
C TRP A 133 18.74 12.41 1.21
N THR A 134 18.37 13.70 1.37
CA THR A 134 18.35 14.67 0.25
C THR A 134 19.71 14.85 -0.44
N PHE A 135 20.81 14.59 0.23
CA PHE A 135 22.15 14.64 -0.38
C PHE A 135 22.39 13.57 -1.45
N SER A 136 21.51 12.58 -1.56
CA SER A 136 21.64 11.45 -2.48
C SER A 136 20.46 11.31 -3.44
N ASN A 137 19.79 12.38 -3.84
CA ASN A 137 18.57 12.35 -4.67
C ASN A 137 17.45 11.45 -4.09
N THR A 138 17.47 11.21 -2.77
CA THR A 138 16.45 10.40 -2.09
C THR A 138 15.57 11.30 -1.23
N HIS A 139 14.27 11.22 -1.45
CA HIS A 139 13.26 12.06 -0.82
C HIS A 139 12.39 11.21 0.09
N LEU A 140 12.43 11.50 1.39
CA LEU A 140 11.58 10.84 2.38
C LEU A 140 10.44 11.77 2.78
N VAL A 141 9.20 11.32 2.61
CA VAL A 141 8.00 12.06 3.01
C VAL A 141 7.18 11.21 3.98
N GLY A 142 7.40 11.45 5.28
CA GLY A 142 6.79 10.64 6.34
C GLY A 142 5.50 11.25 6.88
N VAL A 143 5.51 12.53 7.19
CA VAL A 143 4.41 13.20 7.90
C VAL A 143 3.44 13.82 6.90
N ALA A 144 2.15 13.50 7.05
CA ALA A 144 1.09 14.11 6.24
C ALA A 144 0.92 15.62 6.56
N PRO A 145 0.40 16.42 5.61
CA PRO A 145 0.15 17.83 5.84
C PRO A 145 -0.69 18.07 7.10
N SER A 146 -0.34 19.08 7.87
CA SER A 146 -1.14 19.51 9.02
C SER A 146 -2.53 19.99 8.56
N LEU A 147 -3.51 19.95 9.47
CA LEU A 147 -4.80 20.59 9.23
C LEU A 147 -4.68 22.13 9.25
N ILE A 148 -3.68 22.66 9.97
CA ILE A 148 -3.32 24.07 9.96
C ILE A 148 -2.11 24.20 9.03
N LEU A 149 -2.33 24.80 7.87
CA LEU A 149 -1.33 24.94 6.82
C LEU A 149 -0.62 26.28 6.96
N ASN A 150 0.70 26.28 6.79
CA ASN A 150 1.50 27.49 6.67
C ASN A 150 1.66 27.85 5.18
N ASP A 151 2.00 29.08 4.85
CA ASP A 151 2.28 29.48 3.48
C ASP A 151 3.46 28.66 2.92
N GLY A 152 3.27 28.11 1.73
CA GLY A 152 4.30 27.33 1.03
C GLY A 152 4.47 25.88 1.51
N TRP A 153 3.53 25.38 2.31
CA TRP A 153 3.55 23.97 2.78
C TRP A 153 3.59 22.95 1.65
N GLU A 154 3.07 23.29 0.48
CA GLU A 154 3.01 22.42 -0.71
C GLU A 154 4.41 22.00 -1.18
N ASP A 155 5.41 22.86 -0.99
CA ASP A 155 6.77 22.61 -1.44
C ASP A 155 7.44 21.43 -0.71
N ASP A 156 6.93 21.05 0.46
CA ASP A 156 7.39 19.86 1.18
C ASP A 156 6.94 18.54 0.55
N TYR A 157 5.91 18.56 -0.30
CA TYR A 157 5.28 17.40 -0.90
C TYR A 157 5.42 17.34 -2.42
N ILE A 158 5.89 18.40 -3.06
CA ILE A 158 6.10 18.49 -4.50
C ILE A 158 7.60 18.32 -4.80
N ILE A 159 7.95 17.25 -5.47
CA ILE A 159 9.31 16.97 -5.93
C ILE A 159 9.34 17.22 -7.43
N GLU A 160 10.09 18.23 -7.83
CA GLU A 160 10.26 18.59 -9.23
C GLU A 160 11.52 17.93 -9.80
N LEU A 161 11.35 17.15 -10.86
CA LEU A 161 12.39 16.47 -11.59
C LEU A 161 12.53 17.06 -12.99
N PRO A 162 13.66 16.88 -13.66
CA PRO A 162 13.78 17.28 -15.08
C PRO A 162 12.72 16.63 -15.98
N SER A 163 12.31 15.40 -15.69
CA SER A 163 11.31 14.62 -16.44
C SER A 163 9.87 14.86 -16.00
N GLY A 164 9.58 15.50 -14.84
CA GLY A 164 8.21 15.70 -14.38
C GLY A 164 8.08 16.09 -12.92
N PHE A 165 6.85 15.98 -12.41
CA PHE A 165 6.52 16.33 -11.03
C PHE A 165 6.00 15.11 -10.28
N ILE A 166 6.40 14.99 -9.01
CA ILE A 166 5.91 13.96 -8.10
C ILE A 166 5.25 14.66 -6.90
N VAL A 167 3.97 14.38 -6.68
CA VAL A 167 3.24 14.76 -5.48
C VAL A 167 3.32 13.57 -4.52
N ALA A 168 4.19 13.66 -3.52
CA ALA A 168 4.51 12.56 -2.61
C ALA A 168 3.60 12.64 -1.37
N MET A 169 2.50 11.88 -1.38
CA MET A 169 1.57 11.85 -0.25
C MET A 169 1.77 10.58 0.59
N PRO A 170 2.12 10.72 1.87
CA PRO A 170 2.17 9.59 2.81
C PRO A 170 0.76 9.16 3.23
N TYR A 171 0.67 8.09 4.03
CA TYR A 171 -0.58 7.65 4.65
C TYR A 171 -1.27 8.79 5.43
N MET A 172 -2.56 8.95 5.20
CA MET A 172 -3.35 10.03 5.78
C MET A 172 -4.65 9.51 6.38
N LEU A 173 -5.00 10.03 7.53
CA LEU A 173 -6.31 9.82 8.16
C LEU A 173 -7.29 10.92 7.78
N GLY A 174 -8.53 10.54 7.52
CA GLY A 174 -9.63 11.44 7.23
C GLY A 174 -9.64 11.97 5.79
N ASP A 175 -10.58 12.88 5.53
CA ASP A 175 -10.71 13.53 4.21
C ASP A 175 -9.61 14.58 4.04
N ARG A 176 -8.85 14.45 2.97
CA ARG A 176 -7.73 15.34 2.58
C ARG A 176 -7.87 15.85 1.15
N SER A 177 -9.04 15.72 0.57
CA SER A 177 -9.31 16.07 -0.83
C SER A 177 -8.90 17.51 -1.17
N GLN A 178 -9.12 18.46 -0.25
CA GLN A 178 -8.74 19.88 -0.45
C GLN A 178 -7.22 20.05 -0.50
N GLN A 179 -6.47 19.39 0.41
CA GLN A 179 -5.00 19.47 0.41
C GLN A 179 -4.43 18.82 -0.86
N LEU A 180 -4.97 17.66 -1.27
CA LEU A 180 -4.56 16.98 -2.49
C LEU A 180 -4.78 17.84 -3.72
N GLN A 181 -5.95 18.46 -3.85
CA GLN A 181 -6.23 19.36 -4.97
C GLN A 181 -5.34 20.61 -4.95
N SER A 182 -5.07 21.21 -3.77
CA SER A 182 -4.13 22.35 -3.65
C SER A 182 -2.74 22.01 -4.16
N LEU A 183 -2.22 20.81 -3.85
CA LEU A 183 -0.93 20.33 -4.36
C LEU A 183 -0.93 20.20 -5.88
N LEU A 184 -1.97 19.59 -6.44
CA LEU A 184 -2.11 19.44 -7.90
C LEU A 184 -2.28 20.78 -8.60
N ASP A 185 -3.04 21.73 -8.03
CA ASP A 185 -3.18 23.09 -8.53
C ASP A 185 -1.83 23.84 -8.49
N ARG A 186 -1.02 23.61 -7.45
CA ARG A 186 0.32 24.20 -7.34
C ARG A 186 1.27 23.63 -8.39
N VAL A 187 1.19 22.32 -8.67
CA VAL A 187 1.94 21.70 -9.77
C VAL A 187 1.48 22.26 -11.10
N ALA A 188 0.18 22.41 -11.36
CA ALA A 188 -0.35 22.95 -12.59
C ALA A 188 0.14 24.39 -12.87
N GLN A 189 0.31 25.22 -11.81
CA GLN A 189 0.89 26.57 -11.95
C GLN A 189 2.37 26.55 -12.34
N ARG A 190 3.14 25.52 -11.93
CA ARG A 190 4.59 25.38 -12.22
C ARG A 190 4.85 24.63 -13.54
N ASN A 191 3.99 23.70 -13.89
CA ASN A 191 4.14 22.83 -15.07
C ASN A 191 3.73 23.57 -16.36
N THR A 192 4.55 24.53 -16.78
CA THR A 192 4.30 25.33 -17.99
C THR A 192 4.77 24.65 -19.27
N ASP A 193 5.54 23.60 -19.15
CA ASP A 193 6.15 22.86 -20.26
C ASP A 193 5.47 21.48 -20.53
N GLY A 194 4.44 21.13 -19.75
CA GLY A 194 3.63 19.93 -19.98
C GLY A 194 4.33 18.63 -19.60
N ARG A 195 5.24 18.66 -18.63
CA ARG A 195 5.89 17.46 -18.09
C ARG A 195 4.90 16.55 -17.35
N PRO A 196 5.12 15.23 -17.33
CA PRO A 196 4.32 14.28 -16.56
C PRO A 196 4.12 14.67 -15.10
N VAL A 197 2.92 14.37 -14.55
CA VAL A 197 2.56 14.59 -13.15
C VAL A 197 2.16 13.27 -12.51
N VAL A 198 2.92 12.88 -11.51
CA VAL A 198 2.70 11.64 -10.74
C VAL A 198 2.26 11.99 -9.34
N MET A 199 1.23 11.31 -8.84
CA MET A 199 0.84 11.39 -7.44
C MET A 199 1.11 10.04 -6.76
N MET A 200 1.68 10.05 -5.57
CA MET A 200 1.81 8.88 -4.72
C MET A 200 0.72 8.90 -3.64
N GLY A 201 0.30 7.72 -3.20
CA GLY A 201 -0.63 7.58 -2.09
C GLY A 201 -0.55 6.21 -1.44
N HIS A 202 -0.87 6.13 -0.15
CA HIS A 202 -0.94 4.87 0.58
C HIS A 202 -2.32 4.78 1.25
N LEU A 203 -3.27 4.15 0.56
CA LEU A 203 -4.68 4.09 0.98
C LEU A 203 -5.46 3.05 0.17
N ALA A 204 -6.60 2.62 0.71
CA ALA A 204 -7.55 1.80 -0.02
C ALA A 204 -8.49 2.66 -0.88
N VAL A 205 -8.57 2.37 -2.16
CA VAL A 205 -9.50 3.01 -3.11
C VAL A 205 -10.74 2.13 -3.28
N THR A 206 -11.91 2.77 -3.34
CA THR A 206 -13.18 2.05 -3.57
C THR A 206 -13.14 1.30 -4.90
N GLY A 207 -13.45 0.01 -4.86
CA GLY A 207 -13.46 -0.88 -6.03
C GLY A 207 -12.13 -1.61 -6.29
N SER A 208 -11.12 -1.46 -5.42
CA SER A 208 -9.92 -2.29 -5.48
C SER A 208 -10.22 -3.74 -5.06
N ASP A 209 -9.50 -4.67 -5.66
CA ASP A 209 -9.52 -6.08 -5.28
C ASP A 209 -8.60 -6.30 -4.06
N ILE A 210 -9.21 -6.62 -2.93
CA ILE A 210 -8.56 -6.84 -1.64
C ILE A 210 -8.31 -8.33 -1.34
N THR A 211 -8.43 -9.20 -2.32
CA THR A 211 -8.20 -10.65 -2.15
C THR A 211 -6.82 -10.91 -1.58
N GLY A 212 -6.75 -11.72 -0.52
CA GLY A 212 -5.52 -12.06 0.18
C GLY A 212 -5.05 -11.04 1.21
N HIS A 213 -5.67 -9.87 1.28
CA HIS A 213 -5.33 -8.86 2.27
C HIS A 213 -6.13 -9.07 3.56
N ASP A 214 -5.41 -9.21 4.69
CA ASP A 214 -6.01 -9.44 6.02
C ASP A 214 -6.42 -8.07 6.62
N PHE A 215 -7.62 -7.60 6.33
CA PHE A 215 -8.20 -6.46 7.03
C PHE A 215 -9.01 -6.94 8.24
N GLU A 216 -8.82 -6.29 9.37
CA GLU A 216 -9.79 -6.42 10.47
C GLU A 216 -11.16 -5.92 10.00
N ILE A 217 -12.20 -6.70 10.23
CA ILE A 217 -13.57 -6.39 9.81
C ILE A 217 -13.96 -4.99 10.33
N GLY A 218 -14.31 -4.08 9.40
CA GLY A 218 -14.76 -2.72 9.72
C GLY A 218 -13.66 -1.65 9.80
N THR A 219 -12.39 -1.98 9.60
CA THR A 219 -11.27 -1.02 9.68
C THR A 219 -10.89 -0.41 8.33
N LEU A 220 -11.24 -1.04 7.22
CA LEU A 220 -10.91 -0.55 5.89
C LEU A 220 -11.76 0.67 5.51
N LYS A 221 -11.18 1.87 5.62
CA LYS A 221 -11.79 3.10 5.10
C LYS A 221 -11.33 3.31 3.68
N THR A 222 -12.22 3.07 2.72
CA THR A 222 -11.95 3.33 1.31
C THR A 222 -12.22 4.78 0.94
N GLN A 223 -11.44 5.31 -0.01
CA GLN A 223 -11.64 6.61 -0.63
C GLN A 223 -12.00 6.44 -2.11
N SER A 224 -12.85 7.33 -2.64
CA SER A 224 -13.15 7.32 -4.07
C SER A 224 -12.00 7.94 -4.86
N LEU A 225 -11.73 7.48 -6.09
CA LEU A 225 -10.74 8.14 -6.96
C LEU A 225 -11.05 9.64 -7.15
N ALA A 226 -12.34 9.99 -7.22
CA ALA A 226 -12.77 11.38 -7.39
C ALA A 226 -12.37 12.30 -6.21
N SER A 227 -12.18 11.74 -5.01
CA SER A 227 -11.75 12.50 -3.84
C SER A 227 -10.23 12.73 -3.77
N LEU A 228 -9.47 12.09 -4.66
CA LEU A 228 -8.01 12.20 -4.71
C LEU A 228 -7.52 13.33 -5.61
N GLY A 229 -8.43 14.15 -6.14
CA GLY A 229 -8.11 15.29 -6.98
C GLY A 229 -7.99 14.95 -8.47
N THR A 230 -7.65 15.95 -9.27
CA THR A 230 -7.52 15.86 -10.74
C THR A 230 -6.26 16.59 -11.19
N GLY A 231 -5.65 16.18 -12.32
CA GLY A 231 -4.47 16.83 -12.86
C GLY A 231 -3.18 16.05 -12.66
N TYR A 232 -3.25 14.77 -12.30
CA TYR A 232 -2.15 13.81 -12.37
C TYR A 232 -2.33 12.87 -13.57
N ASP A 233 -1.24 12.28 -14.05
CA ASP A 233 -1.23 11.29 -15.11
C ASP A 233 -1.20 9.87 -14.55
N TYR A 234 -0.46 9.68 -13.47
CA TYR A 234 -0.31 8.39 -12.79
C TYR A 234 -0.46 8.55 -11.28
N LEU A 235 -1.28 7.69 -10.68
CA LEU A 235 -1.43 7.56 -9.23
C LEU A 235 -0.77 6.26 -8.77
N ALA A 236 0.39 6.41 -8.13
CA ALA A 236 1.19 5.32 -7.58
C ALA A 236 0.71 4.95 -6.18
N LEU A 237 -0.02 3.85 -6.06
CA LEU A 237 -0.68 3.41 -4.83
C LEU A 237 0.07 2.26 -4.13
N GLY A 238 0.13 2.31 -2.80
CA GLY A 238 0.41 1.21 -1.88
C GLY A 238 -0.79 0.95 -0.96
N HIS A 239 -0.62 0.05 0.01
CA HIS A 239 -1.63 -0.41 0.97
C HIS A 239 -2.36 -1.69 0.55
N ILE A 240 -2.70 -1.87 -0.70
CA ILE A 240 -3.28 -3.12 -1.20
C ILE A 240 -2.16 -3.95 -1.85
N HIS A 241 -1.92 -5.14 -1.29
CA HIS A 241 -0.78 -5.98 -1.68
C HIS A 241 -0.93 -6.63 -3.04
N LYS A 242 -2.17 -6.70 -3.57
CA LYS A 242 -2.44 -7.27 -4.89
C LYS A 242 -2.13 -6.26 -6.00
N PRO A 243 -1.19 -6.58 -6.92
CA PRO A 243 -0.92 -5.72 -8.07
C PRO A 243 -2.16 -5.55 -8.94
N GLN A 244 -2.59 -4.32 -9.22
CA GLN A 244 -3.78 -4.07 -10.03
C GLN A 244 -3.82 -2.65 -10.57
N THR A 245 -4.31 -2.50 -11.81
CA THR A 245 -4.70 -1.20 -12.39
C THR A 245 -6.20 -1.00 -12.16
N LEU A 246 -6.57 0.07 -11.46
CA LEU A 246 -7.98 0.33 -11.14
C LEU A 246 -8.79 0.58 -12.40
N GLY A 247 -9.94 -0.07 -12.48
CA GLY A 247 -10.80 -0.05 -13.67
C GLY A 247 -10.43 -1.08 -14.74
N HIS A 248 -9.31 -1.81 -14.59
CA HIS A 248 -8.80 -2.80 -15.54
C HIS A 248 -8.40 -4.11 -14.84
N PRO A 249 -9.35 -4.81 -14.18
CA PRO A 249 -9.04 -6.03 -13.42
C PRO A 249 -8.48 -7.16 -14.30
N GLU A 250 -8.82 -7.19 -15.59
CA GLU A 250 -8.32 -8.15 -16.58
C GLU A 250 -6.81 -8.07 -16.81
N ASP A 251 -6.21 -6.90 -16.54
CA ASP A 251 -4.78 -6.65 -16.78
C ASP A 251 -3.91 -6.94 -15.56
N SER A 252 -4.52 -7.31 -14.42
CA SER A 252 -3.80 -7.49 -13.15
C SER A 252 -2.69 -8.53 -13.22
N MET A 253 -2.84 -9.54 -14.07
CA MET A 253 -1.88 -10.64 -14.26
C MET A 253 -1.09 -10.55 -15.58
N ASN A 254 -1.30 -9.47 -16.35
CA ASN A 254 -0.63 -9.31 -17.64
C ASN A 254 0.77 -8.71 -17.43
N MET A 255 1.80 -9.39 -17.93
CA MET A 255 3.20 -8.96 -17.85
C MET A 255 3.65 -8.14 -19.08
N GLU A 256 2.81 -8.06 -20.11
CA GLU A 256 3.09 -7.24 -21.29
C GLU A 256 2.87 -5.75 -20.99
N ALA A 257 3.49 -4.90 -21.80
CA ALA A 257 3.28 -3.46 -21.74
C ALA A 257 1.90 -3.09 -22.26
N ILE A 258 1.10 -2.45 -21.41
CA ILE A 258 -0.26 -1.99 -21.75
C ILE A 258 -0.30 -0.48 -21.64
N ALA A 259 -0.85 0.15 -22.65
CA ALA A 259 -1.00 1.59 -22.72
C ALA A 259 -2.44 2.03 -22.40
N TYR A 260 -2.57 2.97 -21.49
CA TYR A 260 -3.84 3.55 -21.05
C TYR A 260 -3.86 5.06 -21.28
N PRO A 261 -5.02 5.66 -21.52
CA PRO A 261 -5.15 7.11 -21.44
C PRO A 261 -4.99 7.58 -19.98
N ALA A 262 -4.30 8.69 -19.75
CA ALA A 262 -4.23 9.30 -18.42
C ALA A 262 -5.62 9.82 -17.97
N PRO A 263 -5.92 9.80 -16.65
CA PRO A 263 -5.07 9.33 -15.55
C PRO A 263 -5.19 7.82 -15.30
N VAL A 264 -4.10 7.20 -14.85
CA VAL A 264 -4.05 5.78 -14.46
C VAL A 264 -3.78 5.69 -12.96
N ALA A 265 -4.56 4.90 -12.24
CA ALA A 265 -4.33 4.59 -10.84
C ALA A 265 -3.97 3.11 -10.67
N ARG A 266 -2.86 2.83 -9.96
CA ARG A 266 -2.35 1.47 -9.86
C ARG A 266 -1.71 1.18 -8.49
N TYR A 267 -2.02 0.01 -7.96
CA TYR A 267 -1.26 -0.65 -6.91
C TYR A 267 -0.14 -1.47 -7.53
N SER A 268 1.10 -1.25 -7.10
CA SER A 268 2.23 -2.10 -7.51
C SER A 268 2.17 -3.49 -6.86
N GLY A 269 1.50 -3.57 -5.72
CA GLY A 269 1.49 -4.70 -4.81
C GLY A 269 2.70 -4.71 -3.86
N SER A 270 2.68 -5.63 -2.89
CA SER A 270 3.77 -5.80 -1.94
C SER A 270 5.01 -6.46 -2.58
N ALA A 271 6.18 -6.16 -2.01
CA ALA A 271 7.46 -6.71 -2.49
C ALA A 271 7.60 -8.21 -2.20
N LEU A 272 6.98 -8.69 -1.13
CA LEU A 272 6.96 -10.08 -0.71
C LEU A 272 5.54 -10.44 -0.28
N HIS A 273 5.19 -11.72 -0.30
CA HIS A 273 3.95 -12.19 0.32
C HIS A 273 3.91 -11.79 1.80
N VAL A 274 2.94 -11.03 2.21
CA VAL A 274 2.73 -10.64 3.62
C VAL A 274 1.87 -11.68 4.33
N SER A 275 1.01 -12.36 3.57
CA SER A 275 0.14 -13.44 4.05
C SER A 275 0.14 -14.65 3.12
N CYS A 276 -0.10 -15.84 3.67
CA CYS A 276 -0.30 -17.06 2.88
C CYS A 276 -1.60 -17.05 2.05
N ASP A 277 -2.46 -16.06 2.23
CA ASP A 277 -3.70 -15.89 1.46
C ASP A 277 -3.49 -15.08 0.17
N GLU A 278 -2.31 -14.52 -0.02
CA GLU A 278 -1.88 -13.84 -1.24
C GLU A 278 -1.44 -14.87 -2.28
N THR A 279 -2.39 -15.36 -3.08
CA THR A 279 -2.15 -16.44 -4.07
C THR A 279 -1.80 -15.93 -5.47
N TYR A 280 -1.49 -14.66 -5.60
CA TYR A 280 -1.15 -13.96 -6.83
C TYR A 280 0.36 -13.66 -6.90
N PRO A 281 0.94 -13.48 -8.11
CA PRO A 281 2.34 -13.09 -8.22
C PRO A 281 2.56 -11.64 -7.75
N HIS A 282 3.65 -11.41 -7.06
CA HIS A 282 4.11 -10.09 -6.66
C HIS A 282 4.93 -9.45 -7.78
N THR A 283 4.80 -8.14 -7.93
CA THR A 283 5.41 -7.41 -9.06
C THR A 283 5.94 -6.05 -8.65
N VAL A 284 6.85 -5.53 -9.48
CA VAL A 284 7.21 -4.12 -9.55
C VAL A 284 6.68 -3.57 -10.86
N SER A 285 6.14 -2.36 -10.86
CA SER A 285 5.60 -1.72 -12.06
C SER A 285 6.65 -0.83 -12.72
N VAL A 286 6.86 -0.99 -14.03
CA VAL A 286 7.55 -0.04 -14.91
C VAL A 286 6.49 0.82 -15.58
N VAL A 287 6.61 2.13 -15.46
CA VAL A 287 5.63 3.08 -16.00
C VAL A 287 6.35 4.10 -16.86
N ASP A 288 5.89 4.25 -18.09
CA ASP A 288 6.37 5.27 -19.03
C ASP A 288 5.24 6.26 -19.30
N ILE A 289 5.52 7.57 -19.18
CA ILE A 289 4.57 8.67 -19.41
C ILE A 289 5.19 9.63 -20.40
N ASP A 290 4.57 9.82 -21.55
CA ASP A 290 5.13 10.67 -22.62
C ASP A 290 5.08 12.16 -22.26
N HIS A 291 3.93 12.64 -21.75
CA HIS A 291 3.69 14.04 -21.39
C HIS A 291 2.42 14.15 -20.55
N HIS A 292 2.21 15.28 -19.92
CA HIS A 292 0.99 15.52 -19.12
C HIS A 292 -0.29 15.41 -19.98
N GLY A 293 -1.24 14.62 -19.51
CA GLY A 293 -2.48 14.28 -20.22
C GLY A 293 -2.30 13.29 -21.37
N GLY A 294 -1.10 12.74 -21.55
CA GLY A 294 -0.76 11.79 -22.60
C GLY A 294 -1.10 10.34 -22.25
N GLN A 295 -0.37 9.44 -22.90
CA GLN A 295 -0.50 8.00 -22.67
C GLN A 295 0.40 7.57 -21.51
N VAL A 296 -0.11 6.66 -20.69
CA VAL A 296 0.61 5.99 -19.60
C VAL A 296 0.76 4.53 -19.98
N THR A 297 1.98 4.07 -20.17
CA THR A 297 2.27 2.66 -20.46
C THR A 297 2.73 1.98 -19.18
N VAL A 298 2.10 0.88 -18.84
CA VAL A 298 2.41 0.09 -17.63
C VAL A 298 2.87 -1.31 -18.03
N ARG A 299 3.99 -1.76 -17.47
CA ARG A 299 4.51 -3.11 -17.59
C ARG A 299 4.88 -3.64 -16.21
N GLN A 300 4.62 -4.90 -15.96
CA GLN A 300 4.92 -5.55 -14.69
C GLN A 300 6.20 -6.39 -14.79
N LEU A 301 7.03 -6.31 -13.75
CA LEU A 301 8.20 -7.16 -13.56
C LEU A 301 7.89 -8.12 -12.41
N ARG A 302 7.78 -9.40 -12.70
CA ARG A 302 7.48 -10.42 -11.70
C ARG A 302 8.67 -10.60 -10.75
N ILE A 303 8.39 -10.57 -9.46
CA ILE A 303 9.36 -10.86 -8.41
C ILE A 303 9.56 -12.38 -8.35
N ASP A 304 10.82 -12.79 -8.40
CA ASP A 304 11.22 -14.18 -8.16
C ASP A 304 11.35 -14.39 -6.65
N GLU A 305 10.53 -15.26 -6.12
CA GLU A 305 10.43 -15.50 -4.70
C GLU A 305 11.52 -16.47 -4.23
N LEU A 306 12.23 -16.11 -3.18
CA LEU A 306 13.21 -17.00 -2.56
C LEU A 306 12.55 -18.23 -1.92
N ARG A 307 11.32 -18.07 -1.42
CA ARG A 307 10.50 -19.11 -0.80
C ARG A 307 9.05 -18.99 -1.20
N HIS A 308 8.52 -20.03 -1.79
CA HIS A 308 7.11 -20.10 -2.18
C HIS A 308 6.22 -20.49 -0.99
N PHE A 309 4.95 -20.12 -1.10
CA PHE A 309 3.91 -20.48 -0.14
C PHE A 309 3.10 -21.67 -0.67
N TYR A 310 2.97 -22.70 0.17
CA TYR A 310 2.23 -23.91 -0.16
C TYR A 310 1.11 -24.13 0.84
N THR A 311 -0.04 -24.56 0.36
CA THR A 311 -1.12 -25.05 1.20
C THR A 311 -1.28 -26.55 0.95
N LEU A 312 -1.05 -27.35 1.98
CA LEU A 312 -1.08 -28.82 1.87
C LEU A 312 -2.41 -29.39 2.38
N PRO A 313 -3.02 -30.35 1.69
CA PRO A 313 -2.61 -30.86 0.37
C PRO A 313 -2.69 -29.79 -0.72
N GLU A 314 -1.84 -29.91 -1.75
CA GLU A 314 -1.83 -28.93 -2.87
C GLU A 314 -3.11 -28.99 -3.71
N ASP A 315 -3.79 -30.13 -3.78
CA ASP A 315 -5.11 -30.22 -4.44
C ASP A 315 -6.09 -29.23 -3.75
N PRO A 316 -6.68 -28.28 -4.50
CA PRO A 316 -7.62 -27.31 -3.94
C PRO A 316 -8.82 -27.94 -3.23
N ASN A 317 -9.26 -29.13 -3.68
CA ASN A 317 -10.43 -29.82 -3.17
C ASN A 317 -10.12 -30.83 -2.06
N ALA A 318 -8.85 -31.08 -1.76
CA ALA A 318 -8.42 -32.00 -0.71
C ALA A 318 -8.13 -31.28 0.60
N ALA A 319 -8.36 -31.99 1.71
CA ALA A 319 -7.96 -31.60 3.06
C ALA A 319 -7.61 -32.87 3.84
N PHE A 320 -6.64 -32.81 4.73
CA PHE A 320 -6.26 -33.94 5.57
C PHE A 320 -7.44 -34.36 6.47
N ALA A 321 -7.73 -35.63 6.50
CA ALA A 321 -8.87 -36.16 7.25
C ALA A 321 -8.59 -36.27 8.76
N ASP A 322 -7.33 -36.43 9.14
CA ASP A 322 -6.89 -36.55 10.53
C ASP A 322 -5.44 -36.06 10.73
N GLU A 323 -4.97 -36.14 11.98
CA GLU A 323 -3.63 -35.71 12.38
C GLU A 323 -2.53 -36.57 11.74
N GLU A 324 -2.71 -37.87 11.63
CA GLU A 324 -1.71 -38.78 11.11
C GLU A 324 -1.45 -38.51 9.62
N GLU A 325 -2.53 -38.34 8.84
CA GLU A 325 -2.46 -37.98 7.44
C GLU A 325 -1.77 -36.63 7.23
N ALA A 326 -2.08 -35.64 8.07
CA ALA A 326 -1.45 -34.32 8.00
C ALA A 326 0.07 -34.40 8.28
N LEU A 327 0.48 -35.12 9.31
CA LEU A 327 1.90 -35.27 9.64
C LEU A 327 2.68 -36.04 8.57
N GLU A 328 2.05 -37.06 7.96
CA GLU A 328 2.66 -37.80 6.85
C GLU A 328 2.75 -36.93 5.59
N GLY A 329 1.74 -36.13 5.31
CA GLY A 329 1.76 -35.11 4.25
C GLY A 329 2.92 -34.13 4.40
N VAL A 330 3.17 -33.63 5.60
CA VAL A 330 4.33 -32.76 5.90
C VAL A 330 5.66 -33.47 5.64
N LYS A 331 5.80 -34.74 6.09
CA LYS A 331 7.02 -35.53 5.85
C LYS A 331 7.27 -35.74 4.36
N SER A 332 6.22 -36.10 3.63
CA SER A 332 6.27 -36.31 2.18
C SER A 332 6.68 -35.04 1.45
N PHE A 333 6.07 -33.91 1.79
CA PHE A 333 6.43 -32.60 1.24
C PHE A 333 7.91 -32.27 1.49
N CYS A 334 8.38 -32.45 2.71
CA CYS A 334 9.78 -32.21 3.06
C CYS A 334 10.79 -33.12 2.31
N GLN A 335 10.37 -34.25 1.75
CA GLN A 335 11.23 -35.09 0.94
C GLN A 335 11.37 -34.59 -0.50
N THR A 336 10.36 -33.89 -1.01
CA THR A 336 10.24 -33.49 -2.42
C THR A 336 10.57 -32.01 -2.65
N VAL A 337 10.28 -31.13 -1.69
CA VAL A 337 10.46 -29.69 -1.79
C VAL A 337 11.57 -29.22 -0.86
N GLY A 338 12.51 -28.45 -1.39
CA GLY A 338 13.72 -28.02 -0.67
C GLY A 338 13.48 -26.89 0.33
N SER A 339 12.62 -25.90 0.00
CA SER A 339 12.37 -24.74 0.84
C SER A 339 10.97 -24.17 0.57
N GLY A 340 10.41 -23.43 1.52
CA GLY A 340 9.11 -22.76 1.37
C GLY A 340 8.36 -22.58 2.68
N TYR A 341 7.21 -21.96 2.58
CA TYR A 341 6.27 -21.82 3.69
C TYR A 341 5.11 -22.79 3.47
N ILE A 342 4.73 -23.53 4.48
CA ILE A 342 3.60 -24.47 4.41
C ILE A 342 2.49 -24.05 5.35
N ARG A 343 1.24 -24.16 4.88
CA ARG A 343 0.01 -24.11 5.66
C ARG A 343 -0.75 -25.41 5.44
N LEU A 344 -1.42 -25.92 6.48
CA LEU A 344 -2.15 -27.17 6.40
C LEU A 344 -3.65 -26.92 6.24
N LYS A 345 -4.29 -27.62 5.28
CA LYS A 345 -5.74 -27.74 5.16
C LYS A 345 -6.18 -29.02 5.84
N VAL A 346 -7.07 -28.90 6.80
CA VAL A 346 -7.56 -30.04 7.60
C VAL A 346 -9.09 -30.02 7.61
N GLN A 347 -9.70 -31.18 7.54
CA GLN A 347 -11.16 -31.30 7.65
C GLN A 347 -11.62 -30.82 9.03
N TYR A 348 -12.75 -30.15 9.10
CA TYR A 348 -13.28 -29.64 10.37
C TYR A 348 -13.58 -30.77 11.38
N SER A 349 -13.92 -31.96 10.88
CA SER A 349 -14.16 -33.17 11.69
C SER A 349 -12.89 -33.80 12.28
N ALA A 350 -11.69 -33.38 11.83
CA ALA A 350 -10.45 -33.93 12.33
C ALA A 350 -10.17 -33.54 13.78
N ASP A 351 -9.78 -34.51 14.59
CA ASP A 351 -9.35 -34.29 15.97
C ASP A 351 -7.83 -34.10 16.00
N LEU A 352 -7.38 -32.85 16.12
CA LEU A 352 -5.96 -32.52 16.24
C LEU A 352 -5.58 -32.43 17.72
N SER A 353 -4.50 -33.09 18.10
CA SER A 353 -3.98 -32.99 19.47
C SER A 353 -3.50 -31.56 19.79
N ALA A 354 -3.56 -31.19 21.08
CA ALA A 354 -3.12 -29.88 21.56
C ALA A 354 -1.63 -29.56 21.21
N ASN A 355 -0.82 -30.57 20.98
CA ASN A 355 0.59 -30.43 20.59
C ASN A 355 0.83 -30.68 19.10
N PHE A 356 -0.20 -30.65 18.26
CA PHE A 356 -0.08 -30.88 16.81
C PHE A 356 0.95 -29.97 16.16
N ALA A 357 0.89 -28.68 16.41
CA ALA A 357 1.86 -27.71 15.87
C ALA A 357 3.31 -28.07 16.25
N GLN A 358 3.54 -28.51 17.49
CA GLN A 358 4.87 -28.95 17.92
C GLN A 358 5.33 -30.18 17.14
N LYS A 359 4.46 -31.14 16.89
CA LYS A 359 4.80 -32.32 16.07
C LYS A 359 5.19 -31.92 14.63
N VAL A 360 4.53 -30.92 14.06
CA VAL A 360 4.93 -30.38 12.76
C VAL A 360 6.32 -29.74 12.85
N TYR A 361 6.58 -28.89 13.84
CA TYR A 361 7.90 -28.31 14.05
C TYR A 361 9.00 -29.36 14.21
N ASP A 362 8.75 -30.42 14.99
CA ASP A 362 9.72 -31.51 15.17
C ASP A 362 10.09 -32.23 13.85
N ILE A 363 9.12 -32.37 12.93
CA ILE A 363 9.39 -32.89 11.59
C ILE A 363 10.27 -31.92 10.80
N LEU A 364 9.98 -30.62 10.86
CA LEU A 364 10.70 -29.60 10.09
C LEU A 364 12.10 -29.33 10.63
N GLU A 365 12.32 -29.46 11.94
CA GLU A 365 13.62 -29.21 12.58
C GLU A 365 14.74 -30.10 12.00
N SER A 366 14.40 -31.32 11.56
CA SER A 366 15.31 -32.22 10.87
C SER A 366 15.86 -31.66 9.55
N ARG A 367 15.24 -30.61 9.00
CA ARG A 367 15.54 -29.98 7.71
C ARG A 367 16.22 -28.61 7.80
N GLY A 368 16.50 -28.10 9.00
CA GLY A 368 17.30 -26.91 9.21
C GLY A 368 16.76 -25.62 8.59
N ASN A 369 15.52 -25.22 8.87
CA ASN A 369 14.88 -23.96 8.42
C ASN A 369 14.61 -23.82 6.90
N GLU A 370 14.77 -24.84 6.09
CA GLU A 370 14.44 -24.79 4.66
C GLU A 370 12.92 -24.71 4.42
N VAL A 371 12.13 -25.45 5.23
CA VAL A 371 10.67 -25.40 5.22
C VAL A 371 10.17 -24.76 6.49
N ARG A 372 9.27 -23.78 6.37
CA ARG A 372 8.73 -22.95 7.44
C ARG A 372 7.23 -23.19 7.58
N TYR A 373 6.71 -23.27 8.79
CA TYR A 373 5.34 -23.63 9.07
C TYR A 373 4.49 -22.45 9.54
N ASN A 374 3.34 -22.27 8.88
CA ASN A 374 2.27 -21.44 9.38
C ASN A 374 1.37 -22.26 10.30
N PRO A 375 1.34 -21.98 11.63
CA PRO A 375 0.54 -22.76 12.58
C PRO A 375 -0.97 -22.50 12.44
N LYS A 376 -1.38 -21.47 11.68
CA LYS A 376 -2.79 -21.16 11.41
C LYS A 376 -3.35 -22.19 10.40
N THR A 377 -3.94 -23.25 10.93
CA THR A 377 -4.57 -24.30 10.12
C THR A 377 -5.78 -23.76 9.35
N LEU A 378 -5.90 -24.12 8.08
CA LEU A 378 -7.09 -23.85 7.27
C LEU A 378 -8.09 -25.00 7.45
N TRP A 379 -9.21 -24.72 8.07
CA TRP A 379 -10.26 -25.70 8.30
C TRP A 379 -11.21 -25.76 7.13
N ILE A 380 -11.44 -26.97 6.59
CA ILE A 380 -12.33 -27.23 5.46
C ILE A 380 -13.55 -28.03 5.93
N GLY A 381 -14.71 -27.66 5.44
CA GLY A 381 -15.99 -28.21 5.85
C GLY A 381 -16.68 -27.32 6.88
N GLU A 382 -17.97 -27.55 7.07
CA GLU A 382 -18.74 -26.86 8.10
C GLU A 382 -18.70 -27.64 9.41
N PRO A 383 -18.72 -26.96 10.57
CA PRO A 383 -19.03 -27.64 11.81
C PRO A 383 -20.38 -28.35 11.65
N GLU A 384 -20.53 -29.56 12.19
CA GLU A 384 -21.84 -30.21 12.25
C GLU A 384 -22.81 -29.28 13.01
N LYS A 385 -23.55 -28.45 12.28
CA LYS A 385 -24.55 -27.57 12.86
C LYS A 385 -25.75 -28.43 13.21
N SER A 386 -26.16 -28.40 14.48
CA SER A 386 -27.48 -28.85 14.86
C SER A 386 -28.54 -28.07 14.06
N GLN A 387 -29.65 -28.69 13.67
CA GLN A 387 -30.70 -28.02 12.83
C GLN A 387 -31.25 -26.74 13.46
N ASP A 388 -31.03 -26.50 14.73
CA ASP A 388 -31.45 -25.28 15.46
C ASP A 388 -30.45 -24.11 15.30
N GLU A 389 -29.19 -24.35 14.89
CA GLU A 389 -28.15 -23.34 14.73
C GLU A 389 -28.15 -22.70 13.34
N ILE A 390 -28.80 -23.30 12.34
CA ILE A 390 -28.83 -22.81 10.94
C ILE A 390 -29.64 -21.49 10.77
N LYS A 391 -30.41 -21.08 11.81
CA LYS A 391 -31.29 -19.89 11.73
C LYS A 391 -30.66 -18.55 12.10
N GLN A 392 -29.37 -18.47 12.42
CA GLN A 392 -28.72 -17.22 12.81
C GLN A 392 -27.54 -16.83 11.90
N THR A 393 -27.76 -16.76 10.60
CA THR A 393 -26.91 -15.95 9.75
C THR A 393 -27.39 -14.50 9.86
N PHE A 394 -26.64 -13.67 10.56
CA PHE A 394 -26.93 -12.24 10.65
C PHE A 394 -26.65 -11.57 9.30
N GLU A 395 -27.62 -10.79 8.84
CA GLU A 395 -27.36 -9.89 7.71
C GLU A 395 -26.41 -8.76 8.17
N LEU A 396 -25.53 -8.32 7.29
CA LEU A 396 -24.56 -7.23 7.54
C LEU A 396 -25.24 -5.96 8.11
N ALA A 397 -26.51 -5.72 7.72
CA ALA A 397 -27.33 -4.63 8.21
C ALA A 397 -27.72 -4.76 9.70
N GLU A 398 -27.83 -5.97 10.23
CA GLU A 398 -28.10 -6.20 11.66
C GLU A 398 -26.85 -5.98 12.50
N LEU A 399 -25.69 -6.37 11.99
CA LEU A 399 -24.40 -6.15 12.66
C LEU A 399 -24.05 -4.65 12.78
N GLN A 400 -24.44 -3.84 11.81
CA GLN A 400 -24.23 -2.38 11.82
C GLN A 400 -25.12 -1.65 12.84
N GLN A 401 -26.18 -2.27 13.33
CA GLN A 401 -27.10 -1.70 14.35
C GLN A 401 -26.77 -2.12 15.78
N MET A 402 -25.80 -3.02 15.97
CA MET A 402 -25.38 -3.46 17.30
C MET A 402 -24.40 -2.46 17.89
N ASN A 403 -24.85 -1.78 18.96
CA ASN A 403 -24.04 -0.82 19.71
C ASN A 403 -23.37 -1.43 20.95
N ASP A 404 -23.66 -2.69 21.28
CA ASP A 404 -23.14 -3.39 22.45
C ASP A 404 -22.16 -4.50 22.02
N PRO A 405 -20.85 -4.35 22.34
CA PRO A 405 -19.84 -5.36 22.02
C PRO A 405 -20.10 -6.73 22.66
N ILE A 406 -20.72 -6.77 23.85
CA ILE A 406 -21.03 -8.02 24.55
C ILE A 406 -22.15 -8.77 23.83
N GLU A 407 -23.20 -8.05 23.39
CA GLU A 407 -24.28 -8.64 22.60
C GLU A 407 -23.76 -9.23 21.28
N PHE A 408 -22.81 -8.54 20.62
CA PHE A 408 -22.14 -9.04 19.42
C PHE A 408 -21.40 -10.34 19.68
N ILE A 409 -20.62 -10.41 20.78
CA ILE A 409 -19.85 -11.61 21.13
C ILE A 409 -20.77 -12.77 21.47
N GLU A 410 -21.81 -12.55 22.25
CA GLU A 410 -22.75 -13.62 22.62
C GLU A 410 -23.47 -14.21 21.40
N LYS A 411 -23.80 -13.37 20.42
CA LYS A 411 -24.42 -13.80 19.18
C LYS A 411 -23.44 -14.51 18.23
N THR A 412 -22.16 -14.13 18.24
CA THR A 412 -21.11 -14.77 17.42
C THR A 412 -20.51 -16.02 18.04
N LYS A 413 -20.75 -16.29 19.31
CA LYS A 413 -20.27 -17.47 20.05
C LYS A 413 -20.56 -18.80 19.35
N VAL A 414 -21.70 -18.87 18.66
CA VAL A 414 -22.10 -20.06 17.89
C VAL A 414 -21.24 -20.23 16.62
N GLN A 415 -20.76 -19.12 16.04
CA GLN A 415 -19.91 -19.14 14.84
C GLN A 415 -18.45 -19.50 15.14
N TYR A 416 -17.98 -19.23 16.35
CA TYR A 416 -16.58 -19.42 16.73
C TYR A 416 -16.43 -20.20 18.06
N PRO A 417 -16.86 -21.46 18.14
CA PRO A 417 -16.93 -22.21 19.38
C PRO A 417 -15.57 -22.51 20.06
N ARG A 418 -14.46 -22.25 19.35
CA ARG A 418 -13.09 -22.41 19.87
C ARG A 418 -12.46 -21.12 20.40
N LEU A 419 -13.14 -19.98 20.29
CA LEU A 419 -12.69 -18.74 20.92
C LEU A 419 -12.98 -18.77 22.43
N ASP A 420 -12.03 -18.32 23.22
CA ASP A 420 -12.24 -18.13 24.66
C ASP A 420 -13.10 -16.87 24.91
N PHE A 421 -14.42 -17.08 24.86
CA PHE A 421 -15.38 -15.99 25.07
C PHE A 421 -15.38 -15.45 26.49
N HIS A 422 -14.89 -16.20 27.49
CA HIS A 422 -14.68 -15.68 28.83
C HIS A 422 -13.59 -14.64 28.87
N PHE A 423 -12.46 -14.93 28.26
CA PHE A 423 -11.35 -13.98 28.11
C PHE A 423 -11.76 -12.73 27.35
N LEU A 424 -12.48 -12.89 26.23
CA LEU A 424 -12.95 -11.75 25.42
C LEU A 424 -13.93 -10.85 26.20
N ASN A 425 -14.87 -11.43 26.95
CA ASN A 425 -15.78 -10.67 27.76
C ASN A 425 -15.06 -9.91 28.90
N ASP A 426 -14.03 -10.50 29.48
CA ASP A 426 -13.25 -9.82 30.52
C ASP A 426 -12.44 -8.66 29.97
N VAL A 427 -11.83 -8.82 28.79
CA VAL A 427 -11.11 -7.75 28.08
C VAL A 427 -12.06 -6.60 27.72
N ILE A 428 -13.27 -6.91 27.22
CA ILE A 428 -14.25 -5.86 26.88
C ILE A 428 -14.66 -5.08 28.11
N LYS A 429 -14.97 -5.74 29.25
CA LYS A 429 -15.30 -5.06 30.49
C LYS A 429 -14.17 -4.15 30.97
N GLU A 430 -12.92 -4.57 30.81
CA GLU A 430 -11.76 -3.74 31.14
C GLU A 430 -11.67 -2.49 30.25
N ILE A 431 -11.90 -2.66 28.95
CA ILE A 431 -11.93 -1.54 27.97
C ILE A 431 -13.07 -0.59 28.29
N GLU A 432 -14.28 -1.08 28.55
CA GLU A 432 -15.44 -0.26 28.91
C GLU A 432 -15.19 0.56 30.19
N ALA A 433 -14.61 -0.08 31.21
CA ALA A 433 -14.23 0.61 32.42
C ALA A 433 -13.21 1.71 32.23
N GLU A 434 -12.22 1.51 31.32
CA GLU A 434 -11.22 2.53 31.02
C GLU A 434 -11.79 3.66 30.16
N VAL A 435 -12.67 3.36 29.20
CA VAL A 435 -13.41 4.38 28.41
C VAL A 435 -14.24 5.27 29.33
N GLU A 436 -14.93 4.70 30.33
CA GLU A 436 -15.72 5.48 31.28
C GLU A 436 -14.83 6.37 32.15
N ARG A 437 -13.68 5.89 32.62
CA ARG A 437 -12.68 6.71 33.34
C ARG A 437 -12.14 7.86 32.48
N ILE A 438 -11.96 7.64 31.19
CA ILE A 438 -11.51 8.70 30.26
C ILE A 438 -12.59 9.75 30.12
N LYS A 439 -13.84 9.36 29.90
CA LYS A 439 -14.99 10.29 29.84
C LYS A 439 -15.15 11.11 31.11
N GLU A 440 -15.05 10.51 32.28
CA GLU A 440 -15.10 11.20 33.57
C GLU A 440 -13.96 12.23 33.72
N LYS A 441 -12.74 11.88 33.28
CA LYS A 441 -11.59 12.79 33.31
C LYS A 441 -11.78 13.98 32.34
N GLU A 442 -12.36 13.73 31.17
CA GLU A 442 -12.65 14.78 30.18
C GLU A 442 -13.77 15.71 30.67
N ALA A 443 -14.83 15.16 31.24
CA ALA A 443 -15.91 15.94 31.84
C ALA A 443 -15.41 16.81 33.01
N ALA A 444 -14.54 16.27 33.86
CA ALA A 444 -13.92 17.02 34.94
C ALA A 444 -12.98 18.13 34.43
N LYS A 445 -12.29 17.94 33.32
CA LYS A 445 -11.47 18.98 32.66
C LYS A 445 -12.34 20.08 32.05
N GLN A 446 -13.47 19.73 31.45
CA GLN A 446 -14.41 20.70 30.88
C GLN A 446 -15.10 21.52 31.98
N ALA A 447 -15.50 20.88 33.09
CA ALA A 447 -16.08 21.55 34.24
C ALA A 447 -15.11 22.56 34.90
N LYS A 448 -13.80 22.25 34.95
CA LYS A 448 -12.77 23.19 35.43
C LYS A 448 -12.58 24.35 34.48
N LYS A 449 -12.61 24.15 33.16
CA LYS A 449 -12.50 25.25 32.18
C LYS A 449 -13.68 26.22 32.24
N THR A 450 -14.88 25.75 32.52
CA THR A 450 -16.07 26.59 32.68
C THR A 450 -16.08 27.36 34.01
N SER A 451 -15.48 26.83 35.07
CA SER A 451 -15.36 27.54 36.34
C SER A 451 -14.32 28.65 36.32
N ASP A 452 -13.22 28.50 35.58
CA ASP A 452 -12.18 29.53 35.44
C ASP A 452 -12.58 30.68 34.50
N SER A 453 -13.56 30.47 33.60
CA SER A 453 -14.05 31.51 32.69
C SER A 453 -15.13 32.43 33.33
N THR A 454 -15.58 32.17 34.56
CA THR A 454 -16.61 32.98 35.26
C THR A 454 -16.07 33.90 36.35
N THR A 455 -14.74 33.97 36.53
CA THR A 455 -14.15 34.79 37.61
C THR A 455 -13.43 36.08 37.14
N ASP A 456 -13.53 36.45 35.86
CA ASP A 456 -12.81 37.62 35.34
C ASP A 456 -13.73 38.69 34.69
N ASP A 457 -14.85 39.02 35.38
CA ASP A 457 -15.67 40.14 34.96
C ASP A 457 -16.33 40.86 36.16
N THR A 458 -15.50 41.40 37.09
CA THR A 458 -15.91 42.48 37.98
C THR A 458 -14.70 43.23 38.51
N THR A 459 -14.30 44.32 37.88
CA THR A 459 -13.88 45.59 38.48
C THR A 459 -13.59 46.61 37.41
N ASN A 460 -14.45 47.50 37.29
CA ASN A 460 -14.27 48.86 37.03
C ASN A 460 -15.18 49.72 37.74
N PRO A 461 -15.49 50.92 37.71
CA PRO A 461 -14.76 52.02 37.05
C PRO A 461 -14.44 53.15 38.06
N GLU A 462 -13.92 54.18 37.51
CA GLU A 462 -13.89 55.64 37.94
C GLU A 462 -12.60 56.20 38.48
N GLN A 463 -12.28 57.31 37.82
CA GLN A 463 -11.57 58.54 38.25
C GLN A 463 -10.09 58.58 37.89
N GLU A 464 -9.62 59.43 37.06
CA GLU A 464 -9.65 60.88 36.67
C GLU A 464 -8.96 61.06 35.31
#